data_66b7f1db098f9d4ccdb364e9fc88fdd8
#
_entry.id   66b7f1db098f9d4ccdb364e9fc88fdd8
#
_cell.length_a   1.000
_cell.length_b   1.000
_cell.length_c   1.000
_cell.angle_alpha   90.00
_cell.angle_beta   90.00
_cell.angle_gamma   90.00
#
_symmetry.space_group_name_H-M   'P 1'
#
loop_
_entity.id
_entity.type
_entity.pdbx_description
1 polymer ?
#
loop_
_entity_poly.entity_id
_entity_poly.type
_entity_poly.pdbx_seq_one_letter_code
_entity_poly.pdbx_strand_id
1 'polypeptide(L)'
;EYCSYIDPRAKAIGAVNTVVNRNGLLYGYNTDYLGFAYLADAHGVEFAGRTVLILGTGGTHNTTSAVAKDKGAARVLTVSRHPDPEKGELSYAEAVHSGADIVINTTPAGMYPNVGICHLDVAAMPGLEAVLDVVYNPDKTELILRAEEAGVPVAVGGLEMLVAQAVYAAEYF
;
A
#
# COMPACT_ATOMS: atom_id res chain seq x y z
N GLU A 1 -8.33 -0.64 21.55
CA GLU A 1 -8.66 -0.79 22.99
C GLU A 1 -10.11 -0.41 23.33
N TYR A 2 -10.76 0.45 22.52
CA TYR A 2 -12.12 0.94 22.80
C TYR A 2 -13.23 0.17 22.10
N CYS A 3 -12.90 -0.71 21.12
CA CYS A 3 -13.91 -1.50 20.42
C CYS A 3 -14.31 -2.73 21.23
N SER A 4 -15.62 -2.96 21.33
CA SER A 4 -16.19 -4.17 21.93
C SER A 4 -15.94 -5.41 21.07
N TYR A 5 -15.80 -5.19 19.75
CA TYR A 5 -15.48 -6.20 18.77
C TYR A 5 -14.53 -5.62 17.73
N ILE A 6 -13.54 -6.38 17.32
CA ILE A 6 -12.66 -6.05 16.19
C ILE A 6 -12.72 -7.21 15.20
N ASP A 7 -13.00 -6.88 13.95
CA ASP A 7 -12.98 -7.85 12.85
C ASP A 7 -11.66 -8.62 12.82
N PRO A 8 -11.65 -9.94 12.60
CA PRO A 8 -10.44 -10.75 12.62
C PRO A 8 -9.34 -10.25 11.67
N ARG A 9 -9.69 -9.72 10.49
CA ARG A 9 -8.74 -9.13 9.53
C ARG A 9 -8.14 -7.84 10.08
N ALA A 10 -8.97 -6.93 10.61
CA ALA A 10 -8.50 -5.70 11.23
C ALA A 10 -7.57 -5.99 12.43
N LYS A 11 -7.86 -7.05 13.18
CA LYS A 11 -7.02 -7.51 14.29
C LYS A 11 -5.69 -8.06 13.80
N ALA A 12 -5.68 -8.86 12.74
CA ALA A 12 -4.46 -9.43 12.14
C ALA A 12 -3.55 -8.33 11.55
N ILE A 13 -4.14 -7.30 10.93
CA ILE A 13 -3.43 -6.14 10.39
C ILE A 13 -2.90 -5.23 11.52
N GLY A 14 -3.58 -5.22 12.68
CA GLY A 14 -3.27 -4.34 13.80
C GLY A 14 -3.76 -2.90 13.59
N ALA A 15 -4.74 -2.67 12.68
CA ALA A 15 -5.28 -1.37 12.37
C ALA A 15 -6.80 -1.40 12.13
N VAL A 16 -7.49 -0.39 12.65
CA VAL A 16 -8.92 -0.13 12.45
C VAL A 16 -9.07 1.27 11.87
N ASN A 17 -9.79 1.41 10.74
CA ASN A 17 -10.11 2.70 10.13
C ASN A 17 -11.62 2.98 10.10
N THR A 18 -12.46 1.98 10.34
CA THR A 18 -13.92 2.09 10.33
C THR A 18 -14.47 1.57 11.66
N VAL A 19 -15.27 2.41 12.35
CA VAL A 19 -15.90 2.06 13.63
C VAL A 19 -17.40 2.30 13.54
N VAL A 20 -18.18 1.26 13.84
CA VAL A 20 -19.65 1.32 13.83
C VAL A 20 -20.16 1.16 15.24
N ASN A 21 -21.06 2.06 15.66
CA ASN A 21 -21.77 1.97 16.94
C ASN A 21 -23.11 1.24 16.74
N ARG A 22 -23.25 0.09 17.39
CA ARG A 22 -24.53 -0.66 17.41
C ARG A 22 -25.00 -0.78 18.86
N ASN A 23 -25.97 0.04 19.22
CA ASN A 23 -26.58 0.04 20.58
C ASN A 23 -25.55 0.24 21.72
N GLY A 24 -24.59 1.14 21.52
CA GLY A 24 -23.54 1.43 22.50
C GLY A 24 -22.31 0.49 22.42
N LEU A 25 -22.32 -0.55 21.60
CA LEU A 25 -21.18 -1.40 21.36
C LEU A 25 -20.44 -0.95 20.10
N LEU A 26 -19.11 -0.83 20.18
CA LEU A 26 -18.26 -0.37 19.10
C LEU A 26 -17.66 -1.57 18.36
N TYR A 27 -17.88 -1.61 17.05
CA TYR A 27 -17.35 -2.62 16.12
C TYR A 27 -16.30 -1.99 15.23
N GLY A 28 -15.08 -2.53 15.23
CA GLY A 28 -13.95 -2.04 14.46
C GLY A 28 -13.64 -2.90 13.23
N TYR A 29 -13.45 -2.24 12.08
CA TYR A 29 -13.13 -2.87 10.78
C TYR A 29 -11.94 -2.18 10.13
N ASN A 30 -11.34 -2.84 9.13
CA ASN A 30 -10.34 -2.24 8.27
C ASN A 30 -10.82 -2.32 6.81
N THR A 31 -11.32 -1.20 6.29
CA THR A 31 -11.81 -1.08 4.91
C THR A 31 -10.71 -0.67 3.94
N ASP A 32 -9.55 -0.17 4.42
CA ASP A 32 -8.39 0.11 3.56
C ASP A 32 -7.86 -1.17 2.91
N TYR A 33 -7.97 -2.32 3.58
CA TYR A 33 -7.63 -3.61 3.00
C TYR A 33 -8.46 -3.90 1.74
N LEU A 34 -9.79 -3.71 1.83
CA LEU A 34 -10.70 -3.92 0.71
C LEU A 34 -10.47 -2.87 -0.39
N GLY A 35 -10.23 -1.63 0.00
CA GLY A 35 -9.92 -0.55 -0.93
C GLY A 35 -8.64 -0.79 -1.72
N PHE A 36 -7.56 -1.22 -1.05
CA PHE A 36 -6.30 -1.52 -1.74
C PHE A 36 -6.40 -2.80 -2.59
N ALA A 37 -7.09 -3.83 -2.11
CA ALA A 37 -7.35 -5.03 -2.90
C ALA A 37 -8.11 -4.68 -4.18
N TYR A 38 -9.14 -3.83 -4.09
CA TYR A 38 -9.89 -3.34 -5.24
C TYR A 38 -9.01 -2.58 -6.24
N LEU A 39 -8.18 -1.63 -5.77
CA LEU A 39 -7.24 -0.90 -6.62
C LEU A 39 -6.37 -1.86 -7.44
N ALA A 40 -5.77 -2.84 -6.78
CA ALA A 40 -4.90 -3.81 -7.44
C ALA A 40 -5.67 -4.66 -8.47
N ASP A 41 -6.85 -5.16 -8.12
CA ASP A 41 -7.68 -6.00 -8.99
C ASP A 41 -8.20 -5.23 -10.20
N ALA A 42 -8.63 -3.97 -10.02
CA ALA A 42 -9.12 -3.11 -11.09
C ALA A 42 -8.06 -2.85 -12.18
N HIS A 43 -6.78 -2.87 -11.80
CA HIS A 43 -5.65 -2.68 -12.72
C HIS A 43 -4.94 -3.98 -13.09
N GLY A 44 -5.51 -5.15 -12.74
CA GLY A 44 -4.97 -6.46 -13.12
C GLY A 44 -3.61 -6.77 -12.51
N VAL A 45 -3.29 -6.24 -11.33
CA VAL A 45 -2.01 -6.48 -10.65
C VAL A 45 -2.02 -7.86 -9.99
N GLU A 46 -1.17 -8.75 -10.50
CA GLU A 46 -1.03 -10.12 -10.02
C GLU A 46 0.11 -10.24 -9.01
N PHE A 47 -0.23 -10.56 -7.76
CA PHE A 47 0.77 -10.72 -6.69
C PHE A 47 1.35 -12.14 -6.59
N ALA A 48 0.64 -13.14 -7.11
CA ALA A 48 1.03 -14.53 -6.95
C ALA A 48 2.44 -14.80 -7.51
N GLY A 49 3.34 -15.27 -6.65
CA GLY A 49 4.73 -15.56 -7.00
C GLY A 49 5.65 -14.35 -7.15
N ARG A 50 5.14 -13.11 -6.97
CA ARG A 50 5.90 -11.87 -7.15
C ARG A 50 6.64 -11.43 -5.89
N THR A 51 7.73 -10.69 -6.09
CA THR A 51 8.42 -9.94 -5.04
C THR A 51 7.83 -8.54 -4.97
N VAL A 52 7.25 -8.20 -3.83
CA VAL A 52 6.60 -6.92 -3.55
C VAL A 52 7.48 -6.07 -2.65
N LEU A 53 7.74 -4.84 -3.05
CA LEU A 53 8.51 -3.86 -2.31
C LEU A 53 7.55 -2.79 -1.78
N ILE A 54 7.46 -2.65 -0.45
CA ILE A 54 6.58 -1.66 0.19
C ILE A 54 7.43 -0.55 0.79
N LEU A 55 7.20 0.68 0.35
CA LEU A 55 7.86 1.87 0.87
C LEU A 55 7.11 2.39 2.09
N GLY A 56 7.81 2.48 3.24
CA GLY A 56 7.27 2.93 4.52
C GLY A 56 6.95 1.81 5.49
N THR A 57 6.75 2.19 6.77
CA THR A 57 6.56 1.27 7.92
C THR A 57 5.33 1.64 8.76
N GLY A 58 4.42 2.46 8.22
CA GLY A 58 3.21 2.94 8.90
C GLY A 58 2.03 1.95 8.89
N GLY A 59 0.86 2.40 9.36
CA GLY A 59 -0.34 1.55 9.40
C GLY A 59 -0.78 1.03 8.03
N THR A 60 -0.67 1.85 6.99
CA THR A 60 -1.01 1.45 5.61
C THR A 60 -0.05 0.38 5.07
N HIS A 61 1.23 0.38 5.49
CA HIS A 61 2.17 -0.69 5.20
C HIS A 61 1.63 -2.05 5.65
N ASN A 62 1.11 -2.15 6.88
CA ASN A 62 0.57 -3.42 7.41
C ASN A 62 -0.62 -3.89 6.55
N THR A 63 -1.48 -2.97 6.15
CA THR A 63 -2.64 -3.25 5.32
C THR A 63 -2.23 -3.76 3.93
N THR A 64 -1.34 -3.05 3.24
CA THR A 64 -0.89 -3.44 1.89
C THR A 64 -0.06 -4.72 1.92
N SER A 65 0.75 -4.93 2.97
CA SER A 65 1.49 -6.18 3.21
C SER A 65 0.55 -7.37 3.39
N ALA A 66 -0.56 -7.19 4.14
CA ALA A 66 -1.56 -8.24 4.31
C ALA A 66 -2.22 -8.60 2.97
N VAL A 67 -2.63 -7.59 2.17
CA VAL A 67 -3.21 -7.83 0.84
C VAL A 67 -2.22 -8.57 -0.07
N ALA A 68 -0.95 -8.13 -0.13
CA ALA A 68 0.06 -8.78 -0.97
C ALA A 68 0.27 -10.25 -0.58
N LYS A 69 0.36 -10.54 0.72
CA LYS A 69 0.50 -11.91 1.24
C LYS A 69 -0.72 -12.77 0.94
N ASP A 70 -1.92 -12.26 1.20
CA ASP A 70 -3.18 -12.99 0.97
C ASP A 70 -3.41 -13.28 -0.53
N LYS A 71 -2.89 -12.40 -1.41
CA LYS A 71 -2.89 -12.59 -2.87
C LYS A 71 -1.70 -13.42 -3.38
N GLY A 72 -0.90 -14.03 -2.47
CA GLY A 72 0.11 -15.02 -2.84
C GLY A 72 1.48 -14.45 -3.24
N ALA A 73 1.84 -13.24 -2.80
CA ALA A 73 3.18 -12.72 -3.02
C ALA A 73 4.24 -13.68 -2.46
N ALA A 74 5.26 -14.00 -3.25
CA ALA A 74 6.35 -14.89 -2.84
C ALA A 74 7.24 -14.24 -1.77
N ARG A 75 7.43 -12.92 -1.89
CA ARG A 75 8.23 -12.12 -0.94
C ARG A 75 7.59 -10.75 -0.77
N VAL A 76 7.59 -10.25 0.47
CA VAL A 76 7.23 -8.87 0.78
C VAL A 76 8.41 -8.23 1.51
N LEU A 77 8.99 -7.21 0.89
CA LEU A 77 10.14 -6.45 1.38
C LEU A 77 9.68 -5.07 1.83
N THR A 78 10.27 -4.58 2.89
CA THR A 78 9.97 -3.26 3.47
C THR A 78 11.14 -2.32 3.25
N VAL A 79 10.84 -1.09 2.82
CA VAL A 79 11.83 -0.02 2.66
C VAL A 79 11.57 1.10 3.64
N SER A 80 12.62 1.54 4.33
CA SER A 80 12.57 2.63 5.30
C SER A 80 13.67 3.66 5.04
N ARG A 81 13.42 4.92 5.43
CA ARG A 81 14.47 5.96 5.45
C ARG A 81 15.51 5.69 6.53
N HIS A 82 15.10 4.99 7.58
CA HIS A 82 15.94 4.57 8.70
C HIS A 82 15.71 3.06 8.87
N PRO A 83 16.32 2.22 8.02
CA PRO A 83 16.06 0.79 8.01
C PRO A 83 16.51 0.14 9.31
N ASP A 84 15.71 -0.76 9.80
CA ASP A 84 16.01 -1.63 10.93
C ASP A 84 16.49 -2.99 10.40
N PRO A 85 17.82 -3.29 10.47
CA PRO A 85 18.36 -4.54 9.95
C PRO A 85 17.81 -5.79 10.68
N GLU A 86 17.42 -5.66 11.96
CA GLU A 86 16.86 -6.78 12.72
C GLU A 86 15.48 -7.17 12.20
N LYS A 87 14.75 -6.23 11.57
CA LYS A 87 13.47 -6.49 10.89
C LYS A 87 13.62 -6.83 9.42
N GLY A 88 14.86 -6.84 8.89
CA GLY A 88 15.10 -7.07 7.47
C GLY A 88 14.61 -5.93 6.58
N GLU A 89 14.56 -4.71 7.10
CA GLU A 89 14.19 -3.53 6.33
C GLU A 89 15.35 -3.11 5.42
N LEU A 90 15.02 -2.64 4.21
CA LEU A 90 15.96 -2.15 3.22
C LEU A 90 16.02 -0.63 3.23
N SER A 91 17.17 -0.08 2.91
CA SER A 91 17.31 1.31 2.49
C SER A 91 16.81 1.51 1.05
N TYR A 92 16.56 2.76 0.65
CA TYR A 92 16.18 3.07 -0.74
C TYR A 92 17.28 2.70 -1.75
N ALA A 93 18.56 2.74 -1.36
CA ALA A 93 19.68 2.34 -2.21
C ALA A 93 19.70 0.81 -2.43
N GLU A 94 19.42 0.02 -1.40
CA GLU A 94 19.30 -1.44 -1.50
C GLU A 94 18.05 -1.86 -2.25
N ALA A 95 16.97 -1.11 -2.10
CA ALA A 95 15.68 -1.36 -2.73
C ALA A 95 15.75 -1.45 -4.25
N VAL A 96 16.58 -0.62 -4.89
CA VAL A 96 16.80 -0.61 -6.35
C VAL A 96 17.34 -1.96 -6.85
N HIS A 97 18.07 -2.68 -6.01
CA HIS A 97 18.68 -3.98 -6.35
C HIS A 97 17.88 -5.17 -5.79
N SER A 98 16.67 -4.95 -5.27
CA SER A 98 15.86 -5.99 -4.62
C SER A 98 15.31 -7.06 -5.56
N GLY A 99 15.25 -6.77 -6.87
CA GLY A 99 14.58 -7.61 -7.86
C GLY A 99 13.06 -7.63 -7.64
N ALA A 100 12.48 -6.52 -7.19
CA ALA A 100 11.03 -6.42 -6.99
C ALA A 100 10.29 -6.36 -8.34
N ASP A 101 9.16 -7.05 -8.40
CA ASP A 101 8.24 -7.01 -9.53
C ASP A 101 7.17 -5.91 -9.32
N ILE A 102 6.81 -5.62 -8.06
CA ILE A 102 5.78 -4.66 -7.69
C ILE A 102 6.33 -3.73 -6.62
N VAL A 103 6.10 -2.41 -6.79
CA VAL A 103 6.38 -1.38 -5.80
C VAL A 103 5.06 -0.81 -5.28
N ILE A 104 4.94 -0.66 -3.95
CA ILE A 104 3.80 -0.02 -3.30
C ILE A 104 4.33 1.12 -2.43
N ASN A 105 3.93 2.36 -2.72
CA ASN A 105 4.24 3.49 -1.84
C ASN A 105 3.14 3.66 -0.78
N THR A 106 3.52 3.53 0.49
CA THR A 106 2.66 3.79 1.65
C THR A 106 3.15 4.98 2.48
N THR A 107 4.10 5.75 1.93
CA THR A 107 4.64 6.95 2.57
C THR A 107 3.89 8.20 2.10
N PRO A 108 4.00 9.33 2.81
CA PRO A 108 3.48 10.61 2.35
C PRO A 108 4.38 11.30 1.31
N ALA A 109 5.43 10.65 0.79
CA ALA A 109 6.31 11.24 -0.22
C ALA A 109 5.51 11.53 -1.51
N GLY A 110 5.62 12.74 -2.03
CA GLY A 110 4.88 13.19 -3.20
C GLY A 110 3.45 13.68 -2.94
N MET A 111 2.94 13.56 -1.70
CA MET A 111 1.64 14.09 -1.29
C MET A 111 1.67 15.61 -1.16
N TYR A 112 0.61 16.29 -1.57
CA TYR A 112 0.46 17.73 -1.34
C TYR A 112 0.61 18.07 0.17
N PRO A 113 1.32 19.17 0.54
CA PRO A 113 1.93 20.18 -0.34
C PRO A 113 3.34 19.83 -0.85
N ASN A 114 3.92 18.70 -0.44
CA ASN A 114 5.30 18.32 -0.75
C ASN A 114 5.37 17.47 -2.05
N VAL A 115 4.73 17.96 -3.11
CA VAL A 115 4.75 17.34 -4.44
C VAL A 115 6.17 17.31 -5.02
N GLY A 116 6.47 16.36 -5.88
CA GLY A 116 7.78 16.22 -6.51
C GLY A 116 8.81 15.44 -5.68
N ILE A 117 8.45 15.02 -4.45
CA ILE A 117 9.34 14.16 -3.64
C ILE A 117 9.17 12.71 -4.07
N CYS A 118 10.27 12.12 -4.58
CA CYS A 118 10.38 10.69 -4.86
C CYS A 118 11.74 10.20 -4.38
N HIS A 119 11.74 9.20 -3.50
CA HIS A 119 12.98 8.67 -2.92
C HIS A 119 13.49 7.41 -3.63
N LEU A 120 12.65 6.74 -4.42
CA LEU A 120 13.00 5.51 -5.14
C LEU A 120 13.26 5.82 -6.61
N ASP A 121 14.41 5.37 -7.11
CA ASP A 121 14.73 5.43 -8.54
C ASP A 121 14.15 4.19 -9.25
N VAL A 122 12.90 4.30 -9.69
CA VAL A 122 12.22 3.21 -10.41
C VAL A 122 12.80 2.96 -11.80
N ALA A 123 13.45 3.94 -12.42
CA ALA A 123 14.09 3.77 -13.71
C ALA A 123 15.31 2.82 -13.65
N ALA A 124 15.92 2.72 -12.47
CA ALA A 124 17.01 1.77 -12.22
C ALA A 124 16.54 0.36 -11.79
N MET A 125 15.22 0.09 -11.83
CA MET A 125 14.62 -1.20 -11.44
C MET A 125 14.04 -1.93 -12.65
N PRO A 126 14.87 -2.64 -13.40
CA PRO A 126 14.40 -3.36 -14.58
C PRO A 126 13.45 -4.50 -14.18
N GLY A 127 12.40 -4.69 -14.96
CA GLY A 127 11.44 -5.78 -14.76
C GLY A 127 10.28 -5.45 -13.82
N LEU A 128 10.14 -4.18 -13.37
CA LEU A 128 8.93 -3.77 -12.65
C LEU A 128 7.68 -3.97 -13.53
N GLU A 129 6.68 -4.63 -12.97
CA GLU A 129 5.38 -4.88 -13.59
C GLU A 129 4.34 -3.86 -13.13
N ALA A 130 4.44 -3.41 -11.87
CA ALA A 130 3.49 -2.44 -11.30
C ALA A 130 4.12 -1.49 -10.26
N VAL A 131 3.63 -0.26 -10.25
CA VAL A 131 3.85 0.73 -9.19
C VAL A 131 2.50 1.25 -8.73
N LEU A 132 2.18 1.01 -7.46
CA LEU A 132 0.95 1.44 -6.80
C LEU A 132 1.29 2.49 -5.75
N ASP A 133 0.58 3.61 -5.76
CA ASP A 133 0.76 4.65 -4.74
C ASP A 133 -0.54 4.85 -3.95
N VAL A 134 -0.48 4.82 -2.62
CA VAL A 134 -1.67 5.11 -1.80
C VAL A 134 -1.97 6.60 -1.71
N VAL A 135 -1.05 7.46 -2.16
CA VAL A 135 -1.29 8.89 -2.27
C VAL A 135 -2.28 9.16 -3.40
N TYR A 136 -3.31 9.97 -3.12
CA TYR A 136 -4.37 10.34 -4.06
C TYR A 136 -4.36 11.83 -4.44
N ASN A 137 -3.57 12.64 -3.75
CA ASN A 137 -3.43 14.07 -4.04
C ASN A 137 -1.96 14.49 -4.00
N PRO A 138 -1.33 14.76 -5.15
CA PRO A 138 -1.90 14.82 -6.50
C PRO A 138 -2.35 13.43 -7.02
N ASP A 139 -3.13 13.43 -8.10
CA ASP A 139 -3.58 12.20 -8.78
C ASP A 139 -2.39 11.36 -9.28
N LYS A 140 -1.36 12.03 -9.82
CA LYS A 140 -0.09 11.42 -10.18
C LYS A 140 1.03 12.04 -9.35
N THR A 141 1.61 11.24 -8.47
CA THR A 141 2.82 11.61 -7.73
C THR A 141 4.05 11.53 -8.63
N GLU A 142 5.15 12.13 -8.19
CA GLU A 142 6.44 12.02 -8.89
C GLU A 142 6.86 10.55 -9.10
N LEU A 143 6.54 9.66 -8.15
CA LEU A 143 6.79 8.23 -8.27
C LEU A 143 6.02 7.62 -9.46
N ILE A 144 4.74 7.95 -9.61
CA ILE A 144 3.90 7.46 -10.70
C ILE A 144 4.39 8.01 -12.04
N LEU A 145 4.71 9.31 -12.13
CA LEU A 145 5.24 9.92 -13.35
C LEU A 145 6.53 9.23 -13.82
N ARG A 146 7.46 8.99 -12.90
CA ARG A 146 8.72 8.29 -13.21
C ARG A 146 8.50 6.84 -13.62
N ALA A 147 7.53 6.15 -13.03
CA ALA A 147 7.17 4.80 -13.42
C ALA A 147 6.61 4.75 -14.85
N GLU A 148 5.73 5.70 -15.21
CA GLU A 148 5.22 5.85 -16.57
C GLU A 148 6.35 6.14 -17.58
N GLU A 149 7.25 7.08 -17.25
CA GLU A 149 8.42 7.41 -18.09
C GLU A 149 9.36 6.22 -18.26
N ALA A 150 9.53 5.39 -17.24
CA ALA A 150 10.32 4.16 -17.29
C ALA A 150 9.61 3.01 -18.03
N GLY A 151 8.36 3.21 -18.47
CA GLY A 151 7.59 2.20 -19.20
C GLY A 151 7.06 1.07 -18.34
N VAL A 152 6.85 1.28 -17.03
CA VAL A 152 6.22 0.29 -16.15
C VAL A 152 4.79 0.05 -16.62
N PRO A 153 4.36 -1.21 -16.84
CA PRO A 153 3.05 -1.52 -17.42
C PRO A 153 1.86 -0.97 -16.64
N VAL A 154 1.95 -0.97 -15.30
CA VAL A 154 0.90 -0.44 -14.41
C VAL A 154 1.51 0.58 -13.46
N ALA A 155 1.05 1.83 -13.54
CA ALA A 155 1.46 2.91 -12.63
C ALA A 155 0.22 3.71 -12.21
N VAL A 156 -0.25 3.55 -10.95
CA VAL A 156 -1.54 4.08 -10.52
C VAL A 156 -1.48 4.70 -9.13
N GLY A 157 -2.20 5.83 -8.96
CA GLY A 157 -2.38 6.55 -7.70
C GLY A 157 -3.54 6.01 -6.85
N GLY A 158 -3.67 6.53 -5.63
CA GLY A 158 -4.53 5.99 -4.58
C GLY A 158 -6.01 6.40 -4.63
N LEU A 159 -6.47 7.14 -5.62
CA LEU A 159 -7.84 7.67 -5.64
C LEU A 159 -8.90 6.57 -5.61
N GLU A 160 -8.71 5.51 -6.40
CA GLU A 160 -9.66 4.40 -6.44
C GLU A 160 -9.68 3.62 -5.11
N MET A 161 -8.52 3.46 -4.46
CA MET A 161 -8.46 2.90 -3.11
C MET A 161 -9.26 3.73 -2.12
N LEU A 162 -9.12 5.07 -2.16
CA LEU A 162 -9.84 6.00 -1.29
C LEU A 162 -11.36 5.89 -1.48
N VAL A 163 -11.83 5.82 -2.73
CA VAL A 163 -13.25 5.69 -3.04
C VAL A 163 -13.77 4.32 -2.61
N ALA A 164 -13.08 3.25 -2.99
CA ALA A 164 -13.51 1.88 -2.69
C ALA A 164 -13.59 1.61 -1.18
N GLN A 165 -12.59 2.06 -0.39
CA GLN A 165 -12.65 1.88 1.07
C GLN A 165 -13.87 2.58 1.69
N ALA A 166 -14.28 3.74 1.15
CA ALA A 166 -15.46 4.47 1.63
C ALA A 166 -16.76 3.72 1.26
N VAL A 167 -16.83 3.15 0.06
CA VAL A 167 -17.99 2.32 -0.35
C VAL A 167 -18.10 1.09 0.57
N TYR A 168 -17.01 0.36 0.79
CA TYR A 168 -17.02 -0.77 1.73
C TYR A 168 -17.31 -0.36 3.17
N ALA A 169 -16.87 0.82 3.60
CA ALA A 169 -17.22 1.34 4.92
C ALA A 169 -18.72 1.57 5.06
N ALA A 170 -19.38 2.12 4.01
CA ALA A 170 -20.81 2.39 4.00
C ALA A 170 -21.67 1.10 4.15
N GLU A 171 -21.15 -0.07 3.72
CA GLU A 171 -21.85 -1.35 3.89
C GLU A 171 -21.94 -1.81 5.36
N TYR A 172 -21.09 -1.28 6.25
CA TYR A 172 -21.11 -1.61 7.68
C TYR A 172 -22.08 -0.74 8.49
N PHE A 173 -22.51 0.42 7.97
CA PHE A 173 -23.43 1.33 8.64
C PHE A 173 -24.89 0.98 8.36
#